data_2b6102ce7075b376c97cb4e0cadbeb7d
#
_entry.id   2b6102ce7075b376c97cb4e0cadbeb7d
#
_cell.length_a   1.000
_cell.length_b   1.000
_cell.length_c   1.000
_cell.angle_alpha   90.00
_cell.angle_beta   90.00
_cell.angle_gamma   90.00
#
_symmetry.space_group_name_H-M   'P 1'
#
loop_
_entity.id
_entity.type
_entity.pdbx_description
1 polymer ?
#
loop_
_entity_poly.entity_id
_entity_poly.type
_entity_poly.pdbx_seq_one_letter_code
_entity_poly.pdbx_strand_id
1 'polypeptide(L)'
;MYDRYESPLSSRYASPEMLKLFSMETRIQTWRKLWVALAKAEMELGLPITEEQVQQLEEQVENIDFACAAAREKEVRHDVMAHVYTYGKVAPKAAGIIHLGATSCYVTDNGDLILYRDALLHLRKGLLAVMQNLAAFAKQYRALPTLGYTHYQPAQLVTVGKRATLWLQDFLMDLEELDFVLEHMKFLGCRGTTGTEASFLDLFGGDTEKIDEMNRRIGKTFGFSECYDVCGQTYPRKLDSRILQCLSAIGQSCYRMANDIRLLQHDRQIEEPFEKNQIGSSAMAYKRNPMRCERICSLSRYLMADAANAPMTASVQWLERTLDDSANRRISMPEGFLCADAVLRLAQNVTDGLHVNEKIVAKTVREYLPFIATENLLMEAVKRGGDRQELHEVIRRCSMEATARMKEGESCDLLERLAAEPAFQLNGQDLEKLLKPEDYIGRCPEQVDAFVEKVTPLFKNLKQEKTEINV
;
A
#
# COMPACT_ATOMS: atom_id res chain seq x y z
N MET A 1 24.76 -18.37 8.26
CA MET A 1 24.42 -19.78 8.46
C MET A 1 23.22 -20.03 7.57
N TYR A 2 23.36 -20.83 6.49
CA TYR A 2 22.35 -20.99 5.42
C TYR A 2 21.65 -22.35 5.50
N ASP A 3 21.61 -22.93 6.68
CA ASP A 3 21.08 -24.27 6.98
C ASP A 3 19.67 -24.28 7.56
N ARG A 4 19.01 -23.11 7.60
CA ARG A 4 17.65 -22.92 8.10
C ARG A 4 16.80 -22.15 7.12
N TYR A 5 15.52 -22.41 7.13
CA TYR A 5 14.56 -21.66 6.34
C TYR A 5 14.46 -20.22 6.86
N GLU A 6 14.53 -19.26 5.96
CA GLU A 6 14.21 -17.86 6.18
C GLU A 6 13.12 -17.43 5.20
N SER A 7 12.16 -16.62 5.68
CA SER A 7 11.13 -16.07 4.81
C SER A 7 11.76 -15.13 3.77
N PRO A 8 11.43 -15.26 2.47
CA PRO A 8 11.87 -14.27 1.48
C PRO A 8 11.41 -12.85 1.76
N LEU A 9 10.33 -12.66 2.52
CA LEU A 9 9.91 -11.33 2.96
C LEU A 9 10.99 -10.67 3.82
N SER A 10 11.63 -11.42 4.73
CA SER A 10 12.67 -10.89 5.60
C SER A 10 14.05 -10.83 4.93
N SER A 11 14.40 -11.83 4.11
CA SER A 11 15.74 -11.91 3.54
C SER A 11 15.95 -11.12 2.24
N ARG A 12 14.85 -10.73 1.54
CA ARG A 12 14.95 -10.14 0.20
C ARG A 12 14.08 -8.92 -0.05
N TYR A 13 12.86 -8.83 0.53
CA TYR A 13 11.86 -7.92 -0.01
C TYR A 13 11.53 -6.74 0.88
N ALA A 14 11.27 -6.97 2.19
CA ALA A 14 10.92 -5.90 3.10
C ALA A 14 12.09 -4.97 3.44
N SER A 15 11.79 -3.74 3.85
CA SER A 15 12.78 -2.77 4.27
C SER A 15 13.43 -3.14 5.62
N PRO A 16 14.69 -2.71 5.86
CA PRO A 16 15.31 -2.84 7.18
C PRO A 16 14.47 -2.17 8.29
N GLU A 17 13.82 -1.06 7.99
CA GLU A 17 12.96 -0.31 8.90
C GLU A 17 11.74 -1.15 9.34
N MET A 18 11.04 -1.77 8.38
CA MET A 18 9.88 -2.61 8.68
C MET A 18 10.29 -3.88 9.42
N LEU A 19 11.43 -4.50 9.03
CA LEU A 19 12.00 -5.65 9.74
C LEU A 19 12.34 -5.31 11.18
N LYS A 20 12.91 -4.12 11.44
CA LYS A 20 13.23 -3.66 12.79
C LYS A 20 11.97 -3.47 13.62
N LEU A 21 10.90 -2.89 13.07
CA LEU A 21 9.63 -2.70 13.79
C LEU A 21 9.07 -4.02 14.34
N PHE A 22 9.14 -5.10 13.56
CA PHE A 22 8.64 -6.42 13.96
C PHE A 22 9.70 -7.33 14.59
N SER A 23 10.90 -6.80 14.87
CA SER A 23 11.95 -7.57 15.55
C SER A 23 11.57 -7.89 17.00
N MET A 24 12.11 -9.00 17.51
CA MET A 24 11.95 -9.35 18.93
C MET A 24 12.52 -8.26 19.85
N GLU A 25 13.63 -7.63 19.47
CA GLU A 25 14.23 -6.53 20.23
C GLU A 25 13.26 -5.36 20.39
N THR A 26 12.69 -4.85 19.29
CA THR A 26 11.73 -3.73 19.31
C THR A 26 10.48 -4.10 20.11
N ARG A 27 9.99 -5.33 19.97
CA ARG A 27 8.84 -5.82 20.73
C ARG A 27 9.10 -5.78 22.23
N ILE A 28 10.22 -6.31 22.70
CA ILE A 28 10.52 -6.36 24.14
C ILE A 28 10.88 -4.98 24.68
N GLN A 29 11.57 -4.14 23.94
CA GLN A 29 11.75 -2.74 24.32
C GLN A 29 10.40 -2.01 24.47
N THR A 30 9.44 -2.27 23.60
CA THR A 30 8.08 -1.69 23.69
C THR A 30 7.36 -2.19 24.95
N TRP A 31 7.46 -3.47 25.31
CA TRP A 31 6.92 -4.00 26.56
C TRP A 31 7.55 -3.32 27.80
N ARG A 32 8.87 -3.13 27.78
CA ARG A 32 9.57 -2.45 28.90
C ARG A 32 9.16 -0.99 29.00
N LYS A 33 9.00 -0.27 27.89
CA LYS A 33 8.48 1.09 27.88
C LYS A 33 7.04 1.15 28.43
N LEU A 34 6.21 0.14 28.15
CA LEU A 34 4.87 0.03 28.71
C LEU A 34 4.90 -0.19 30.22
N TRP A 35 5.81 -1.04 30.76
CA TRP A 35 5.99 -1.21 32.20
C TRP A 35 6.51 0.06 32.89
N VAL A 36 7.40 0.80 32.25
CA VAL A 36 7.83 2.13 32.75
C VAL A 36 6.65 3.09 32.83
N ALA A 37 5.86 3.18 31.74
CA ALA A 37 4.71 4.08 31.70
C ALA A 37 3.64 3.71 32.76
N LEU A 38 3.43 2.42 33.00
CA LEU A 38 2.53 1.93 34.05
C LEU A 38 3.03 2.36 35.43
N ALA A 39 4.27 1.99 35.80
CA ALA A 39 4.84 2.34 37.10
C ALA A 39 4.86 3.83 37.36
N LYS A 40 5.18 4.63 36.33
CA LYS A 40 5.16 6.11 36.42
C LYS A 40 3.74 6.65 36.66
N ALA A 41 2.74 6.17 35.92
CA ALA A 41 1.36 6.59 36.08
C ALA A 41 0.82 6.19 37.47
N GLU A 42 1.12 4.97 37.92
CA GLU A 42 0.75 4.49 39.25
C GLU A 42 1.38 5.32 40.37
N MET A 43 2.67 5.66 40.27
CA MET A 43 3.38 6.53 41.20
C MET A 43 2.73 7.93 41.26
N GLU A 44 2.53 8.54 40.10
CA GLU A 44 1.96 9.89 40.00
C GLU A 44 0.50 9.97 40.53
N LEU A 45 -0.21 8.85 40.55
CA LEU A 45 -1.58 8.73 41.06
C LEU A 45 -1.64 8.28 42.55
N GLY A 46 -0.47 8.12 43.17
CA GLY A 46 -0.35 7.97 44.62
C GLY A 46 -0.18 6.55 45.12
N LEU A 47 0.14 5.58 44.25
CA LEU A 47 0.58 4.26 44.72
C LEU A 47 2.00 4.34 45.32
N PRO A 48 2.39 3.43 46.23
CA PRO A 48 3.68 3.47 46.94
C PRO A 48 4.85 2.99 46.05
N ILE A 49 5.04 3.68 44.91
CA ILE A 49 6.15 3.49 43.97
C ILE A 49 7.05 4.70 44.08
N THR A 50 8.37 4.47 44.09
CA THR A 50 9.35 5.55 44.25
C THR A 50 9.92 6.02 42.89
N GLU A 51 10.36 7.28 42.81
CA GLU A 51 11.05 7.82 41.62
C GLU A 51 12.28 6.98 41.27
N GLU A 52 13.02 6.49 42.28
CA GLU A 52 14.20 5.65 42.07
C GLU A 52 13.85 4.31 41.36
N GLN A 53 12.70 3.73 41.68
CA GLN A 53 12.22 2.51 41.02
C GLN A 53 11.87 2.80 39.54
N VAL A 54 11.16 3.88 39.25
CA VAL A 54 10.79 4.28 37.90
C VAL A 54 12.07 4.59 37.09
N GLN A 55 12.98 5.38 37.66
CA GLN A 55 14.24 5.72 36.98
C GLN A 55 15.06 4.47 36.66
N GLN A 56 15.14 3.50 37.57
CA GLN A 56 15.87 2.25 37.31
C GLN A 56 15.24 1.44 36.16
N LEU A 57 13.92 1.43 36.03
CA LEU A 57 13.25 0.83 34.89
C LEU A 57 13.61 1.57 33.58
N GLU A 58 13.52 2.89 33.58
CA GLU A 58 13.84 3.71 32.39
C GLU A 58 15.26 3.47 31.88
N GLU A 59 16.25 3.44 32.77
CA GLU A 59 17.65 3.21 32.43
C GLU A 59 17.93 1.81 31.86
N GLN A 60 17.10 0.82 32.16
CA GLN A 60 17.29 -0.58 31.78
C GLN A 60 16.38 -1.06 30.64
N VAL A 61 15.67 -0.16 29.96
CA VAL A 61 14.73 -0.53 28.87
C VAL A 61 15.44 -1.33 27.78
N GLU A 62 16.64 -0.94 27.39
CA GLU A 62 17.39 -1.56 26.29
C GLU A 62 18.28 -2.72 26.74
N ASN A 63 18.51 -2.87 28.04
CA ASN A 63 19.40 -3.93 28.60
C ASN A 63 18.65 -5.27 28.70
N ILE A 64 18.43 -5.93 27.55
CA ILE A 64 17.64 -7.17 27.46
C ILE A 64 18.56 -8.39 27.38
N ASP A 65 18.47 -9.28 28.37
CA ASP A 65 19.11 -10.60 28.33
C ASP A 65 18.14 -11.64 27.74
N PHE A 66 18.20 -11.80 26.43
CA PHE A 66 17.37 -12.77 25.70
C PHE A 66 17.68 -14.23 26.07
N ALA A 67 18.93 -14.54 26.41
CA ALA A 67 19.29 -15.90 26.81
C ALA A 67 18.65 -16.26 28.17
N CYS A 68 18.70 -15.33 29.13
CA CYS A 68 18.06 -15.49 30.42
C CYS A 68 16.52 -15.58 30.27
N ALA A 69 15.92 -14.75 29.39
CA ALA A 69 14.47 -14.80 29.12
C ALA A 69 14.07 -16.15 28.54
N ALA A 70 14.76 -16.65 27.53
CA ALA A 70 14.49 -17.95 26.91
C ALA A 70 14.64 -19.12 27.91
N ALA A 71 15.67 -19.10 28.76
CA ALA A 71 15.84 -20.09 29.80
C ALA A 71 14.66 -20.07 30.78
N ARG A 72 14.25 -18.89 31.24
CA ARG A 72 13.13 -18.72 32.17
C ARG A 72 11.79 -19.12 31.55
N GLU A 73 11.54 -18.73 30.30
CA GLU A 73 10.31 -19.13 29.56
C GLU A 73 10.21 -20.65 29.44
N LYS A 74 11.34 -21.32 29.21
CA LYS A 74 11.39 -22.80 29.15
C LYS A 74 10.97 -23.47 30.46
N GLU A 75 11.24 -22.82 31.61
CA GLU A 75 10.82 -23.30 32.95
C GLU A 75 9.35 -23.02 33.22
N VAL A 76 8.90 -21.76 33.04
CA VAL A 76 7.58 -21.29 33.46
C VAL A 76 6.52 -21.38 32.38
N ARG A 77 6.89 -21.62 31.11
CA ARG A 77 6.01 -21.71 29.93
C ARG A 77 5.17 -20.46 29.70
N HIS A 78 5.77 -19.29 30.00
CA HIS A 78 5.09 -18.00 29.88
C HIS A 78 6.09 -16.89 29.51
N ASP A 79 5.97 -16.36 28.29
CA ASP A 79 6.88 -15.37 27.72
C ASP A 79 6.91 -14.04 28.51
N VAL A 80 5.74 -13.45 28.77
CA VAL A 80 5.65 -12.17 29.50
C VAL A 80 6.27 -12.27 30.90
N MET A 81 5.96 -13.36 31.65
CA MET A 81 6.54 -13.57 32.99
C MET A 81 8.04 -13.83 32.96
N ALA A 82 8.55 -14.45 31.89
CA ALA A 82 9.99 -14.60 31.69
C ALA A 82 10.67 -13.23 31.48
N HIS A 83 10.03 -12.31 30.77
CA HIS A 83 10.54 -10.95 30.59
C HIS A 83 10.36 -10.05 31.81
N VAL A 84 9.30 -10.21 32.62
CA VAL A 84 9.18 -9.56 33.95
C VAL A 84 10.35 -9.97 34.83
N TYR A 85 10.65 -11.28 34.90
CA TYR A 85 11.77 -11.80 35.69
C TYR A 85 13.13 -11.25 35.25
N THR A 86 13.41 -11.27 33.93
CA THR A 86 14.70 -10.74 33.41
C THR A 86 14.82 -9.24 33.59
N TYR A 87 13.72 -8.49 33.50
CA TYR A 87 13.73 -7.05 33.76
C TYR A 87 14.02 -6.76 35.22
N GLY A 88 13.40 -7.52 36.15
CA GLY A 88 13.66 -7.41 37.58
C GLY A 88 15.12 -7.73 37.97
N LYS A 89 15.83 -8.58 37.20
CA LYS A 89 17.26 -8.84 37.43
C LYS A 89 18.15 -7.63 37.18
N VAL A 90 17.84 -6.84 36.15
CA VAL A 90 18.61 -5.63 35.80
C VAL A 90 18.08 -4.39 36.52
N ALA A 91 16.85 -4.44 37.04
CA ALA A 91 16.21 -3.40 37.81
C ALA A 91 15.73 -3.93 39.19
N PRO A 92 16.64 -4.37 40.08
CA PRO A 92 16.32 -5.09 41.32
C PRO A 92 15.49 -4.26 42.32
N LYS A 93 15.65 -2.94 42.37
CA LYS A 93 14.84 -2.08 43.25
C LYS A 93 13.38 -2.00 42.79
N ALA A 94 13.17 -2.12 41.49
CA ALA A 94 11.85 -2.07 40.89
C ALA A 94 11.20 -3.46 40.66
N ALA A 95 11.91 -4.55 40.92
CA ALA A 95 11.48 -5.91 40.60
C ALA A 95 10.07 -6.23 41.13
N GLY A 96 9.73 -5.72 42.31
CA GLY A 96 8.41 -5.98 42.97
C GLY A 96 7.25 -5.18 42.39
N ILE A 97 7.51 -4.17 41.55
CA ILE A 97 6.44 -3.31 40.99
C ILE A 97 6.25 -3.51 39.49
N ILE A 98 7.12 -4.29 38.83
CA ILE A 98 6.96 -4.56 37.39
C ILE A 98 5.66 -5.31 37.16
N HIS A 99 4.81 -4.79 36.25
CA HIS A 99 3.56 -5.43 35.90
C HIS A 99 2.48 -5.41 37.01
N LEU A 100 2.54 -4.44 37.94
CA LEU A 100 1.61 -4.33 39.04
C LEU A 100 0.16 -4.16 38.53
N GLY A 101 -0.78 -4.94 39.06
CA GLY A 101 -2.18 -4.92 38.62
C GLY A 101 -2.48 -5.38 37.21
N ALA A 102 -1.44 -5.48 36.33
CA ALA A 102 -1.61 -5.78 34.93
C ALA A 102 -1.72 -7.29 34.61
N THR A 103 -2.22 -7.59 33.42
CA THR A 103 -2.18 -8.92 32.81
C THR A 103 -1.29 -8.89 31.56
N SER A 104 -0.96 -10.07 31.02
CA SER A 104 -0.07 -10.16 29.84
C SER A 104 -0.52 -9.32 28.66
N CYS A 105 -1.84 -9.20 28.43
CA CYS A 105 -2.39 -8.40 27.33
C CYS A 105 -2.13 -6.89 27.49
N TYR A 106 -1.80 -6.42 28.69
CA TYR A 106 -1.36 -5.05 28.85
C TYR A 106 -0.15 -4.72 27.97
N VAL A 107 0.87 -5.59 27.96
CA VAL A 107 2.08 -5.35 27.15
C VAL A 107 1.98 -5.94 25.75
N THR A 108 1.36 -7.13 25.58
CA THR A 108 1.27 -7.76 24.26
C THR A 108 0.35 -6.98 23.33
N ASP A 109 -0.83 -6.62 23.77
CA ASP A 109 -1.85 -5.97 22.97
C ASP A 109 -1.58 -4.47 22.75
N ASN A 110 -1.23 -3.73 23.81
CA ASN A 110 -0.83 -2.34 23.65
C ASN A 110 0.48 -2.23 22.86
N GLY A 111 1.40 -3.17 23.04
CA GLY A 111 2.62 -3.26 22.24
C GLY A 111 2.32 -3.46 20.75
N ASP A 112 1.44 -4.39 20.41
CA ASP A 112 1.01 -4.62 19.02
C ASP A 112 0.37 -3.36 18.43
N LEU A 113 -0.51 -2.65 19.17
CA LEU A 113 -1.12 -1.40 18.71
C LEU A 113 -0.10 -0.31 18.38
N ILE A 114 0.93 -0.17 19.23
CA ILE A 114 2.03 0.79 19.00
C ILE A 114 2.77 0.43 17.71
N LEU A 115 3.19 -0.84 17.57
CA LEU A 115 3.94 -1.30 16.41
C LEU A 115 3.14 -1.23 15.12
N TYR A 116 1.85 -1.58 15.15
CA TYR A 116 0.98 -1.50 13.94
C TYR A 116 0.77 -0.06 13.50
N ARG A 117 0.57 0.87 14.44
CA ARG A 117 0.48 2.30 14.10
C ARG A 117 1.77 2.80 13.45
N ASP A 118 2.92 2.47 14.03
CA ASP A 118 4.21 2.91 13.52
C ASP A 118 4.50 2.29 12.14
N ALA A 119 4.10 1.03 11.93
CA ALA A 119 4.18 0.36 10.64
C ALA A 119 3.23 0.99 9.59
N LEU A 120 1.99 1.32 9.96
CA LEU A 120 1.06 2.05 9.07
C LEU A 120 1.60 3.43 8.69
N LEU A 121 2.20 4.16 9.63
CA LEU A 121 2.84 5.45 9.35
C LEU A 121 4.04 5.30 8.39
N HIS A 122 4.80 4.20 8.50
CA HIS A 122 5.86 3.88 7.55
C HIS A 122 5.30 3.59 6.16
N LEU A 123 4.27 2.76 6.04
CA LEU A 123 3.61 2.45 4.76
C LEU A 123 2.97 3.69 4.13
N ARG A 124 2.40 4.59 4.96
CA ARG A 124 1.86 5.87 4.50
C ARG A 124 2.89 6.69 3.74
N LYS A 125 4.14 6.74 4.22
CA LYS A 125 5.23 7.43 3.52
C LYS A 125 5.53 6.78 2.16
N GLY A 126 5.60 5.46 2.11
CA GLY A 126 5.79 4.71 0.87
C GLY A 126 4.66 4.95 -0.14
N LEU A 127 3.41 4.94 0.31
CA LEU A 127 2.24 5.22 -0.51
C LEU A 127 2.28 6.65 -1.09
N LEU A 128 2.57 7.65 -0.26
CA LEU A 128 2.73 9.04 -0.71
C LEU A 128 3.86 9.21 -1.72
N ALA A 129 4.97 8.45 -1.59
CA ALA A 129 6.07 8.48 -2.55
C ALA A 129 5.64 7.91 -3.92
N VAL A 130 4.90 6.81 -3.96
CA VAL A 130 4.30 6.27 -5.19
C VAL A 130 3.37 7.29 -5.84
N MET A 131 2.49 7.92 -5.04
CA MET A 131 1.56 8.94 -5.52
C MET A 131 2.29 10.16 -6.09
N GLN A 132 3.36 10.62 -5.45
CA GLN A 132 4.18 11.73 -5.90
C GLN A 132 4.83 11.44 -7.28
N ASN A 133 5.41 10.25 -7.43
CA ASN A 133 6.01 9.80 -8.69
C ASN A 133 4.97 9.73 -9.81
N LEU A 134 3.81 9.13 -9.54
CA LEU A 134 2.72 9.03 -10.51
C LEU A 134 2.14 10.40 -10.89
N ALA A 135 2.01 11.33 -9.94
CA ALA A 135 1.57 12.69 -10.22
C ALA A 135 2.54 13.43 -11.13
N ALA A 136 3.85 13.30 -10.89
CA ALA A 136 4.89 13.87 -11.75
C ALA A 136 4.85 13.26 -13.16
N PHE A 137 4.77 11.94 -13.27
CA PHE A 137 4.65 11.22 -14.53
C PHE A 137 3.38 11.62 -15.29
N ALA A 138 2.22 11.65 -14.62
CA ALA A 138 0.98 12.08 -15.24
C ALA A 138 1.06 13.50 -15.79
N LYS A 139 1.66 14.42 -15.03
CA LYS A 139 1.85 15.82 -15.44
C LYS A 139 2.78 15.95 -16.65
N GLN A 140 3.86 15.18 -16.68
CA GLN A 140 4.82 15.17 -17.79
C GLN A 140 4.14 14.74 -19.10
N TYR A 141 3.31 13.71 -19.06
CA TYR A 141 2.68 13.11 -20.25
C TYR A 141 1.19 13.45 -20.37
N ARG A 142 0.74 14.55 -19.78
CA ARG A 142 -0.67 14.93 -19.71
C ARG A 142 -1.33 15.09 -21.08
N ALA A 143 -0.55 15.49 -22.09
CA ALA A 143 -1.02 15.74 -23.44
C ALA A 143 -0.46 14.76 -24.48
N LEU A 144 0.29 13.72 -24.10
CA LEU A 144 0.83 12.73 -25.04
C LEU A 144 -0.29 11.74 -25.44
N PRO A 145 -0.81 11.81 -26.69
CA PRO A 145 -1.84 10.91 -27.15
C PRO A 145 -1.39 9.46 -27.15
N THR A 146 -2.24 8.55 -26.68
CA THR A 146 -2.03 7.11 -26.77
C THR A 146 -3.34 6.40 -27.06
N LEU A 147 -3.27 5.22 -27.63
CA LEU A 147 -4.46 4.41 -27.90
C LEU A 147 -5.08 3.92 -26.57
N GLY A 148 -6.35 4.21 -26.39
CA GLY A 148 -7.14 3.64 -25.30
C GLY A 148 -7.65 2.26 -25.65
N TYR A 149 -7.83 1.41 -24.63
CA TYR A 149 -8.34 0.06 -24.80
C TYR A 149 -9.56 -0.17 -23.90
N THR A 150 -10.62 -0.71 -24.50
CA THR A 150 -11.76 -1.27 -23.79
C THR A 150 -11.92 -2.72 -24.17
N HIS A 151 -12.21 -3.60 -23.21
CA HIS A 151 -12.21 -5.05 -23.46
C HIS A 151 -10.90 -5.57 -24.08
N TYR A 152 -9.81 -4.86 -23.80
CA TYR A 152 -8.50 -5.06 -24.41
C TYR A 152 -8.48 -4.97 -25.94
N GLN A 153 -9.45 -4.22 -26.50
CA GLN A 153 -9.50 -3.89 -27.92
C GLN A 153 -9.24 -2.39 -28.13
N PRO A 154 -8.62 -2.00 -29.27
CA PRO A 154 -8.45 -0.61 -29.63
C PRO A 154 -9.77 0.18 -29.58
N ALA A 155 -9.74 1.32 -28.93
CA ALA A 155 -10.88 2.22 -28.76
C ALA A 155 -10.47 3.66 -29.13
N GLN A 156 -11.03 4.66 -28.47
CA GLN A 156 -10.67 6.05 -28.69
C GLN A 156 -9.31 6.40 -28.05
N LEU A 157 -8.75 7.54 -28.43
CA LEU A 157 -7.52 8.03 -27.82
C LEU A 157 -7.74 8.53 -26.39
N VAL A 158 -6.73 8.34 -25.59
CA VAL A 158 -6.53 8.97 -24.27
C VAL A 158 -5.13 9.59 -24.27
N THR A 159 -4.64 10.07 -23.13
CA THR A 159 -3.23 10.40 -22.97
C THR A 159 -2.52 9.46 -22.00
N VAL A 160 -1.21 9.34 -22.15
CA VAL A 160 -0.37 8.55 -21.22
C VAL A 160 -0.54 9.07 -19.79
N GLY A 161 -0.56 10.40 -19.61
CA GLY A 161 -0.79 11.01 -18.31
C GLY A 161 -2.17 10.72 -17.74
N LYS A 162 -3.22 10.73 -18.57
CA LYS A 162 -4.59 10.38 -18.14
C LYS A 162 -4.67 8.92 -17.69
N ARG A 163 -4.00 8.00 -18.35
CA ARG A 163 -3.90 6.60 -17.91
C ARG A 163 -3.25 6.50 -16.52
N ALA A 164 -2.16 7.21 -16.29
CA ALA A 164 -1.49 7.23 -14.99
C ALA A 164 -2.38 7.79 -13.86
N THR A 165 -3.28 8.73 -14.15
CA THR A 165 -4.23 9.23 -13.14
C THR A 165 -5.26 8.18 -12.72
N LEU A 166 -5.52 7.15 -13.51
CA LEU A 166 -6.38 6.04 -13.09
C LEU A 166 -5.72 5.23 -11.96
N TRP A 167 -4.42 4.97 -12.06
CA TRP A 167 -3.65 4.33 -11.00
C TRP A 167 -3.54 5.23 -9.77
N LEU A 168 -3.26 6.51 -9.97
CA LEU A 168 -3.14 7.50 -8.89
C LEU A 168 -4.46 7.65 -8.11
N GLN A 169 -5.62 7.52 -8.77
CA GLN A 169 -6.93 7.56 -8.12
C GLN A 169 -7.11 6.38 -7.15
N ASP A 170 -6.69 5.17 -7.53
CA ASP A 170 -6.77 4.01 -6.65
C ASP A 170 -5.90 4.22 -5.41
N PHE A 171 -4.66 4.70 -5.57
CA PHE A 171 -3.77 5.01 -4.44
C PHE A 171 -4.29 6.15 -3.55
N LEU A 172 -5.03 7.10 -4.10
CA LEU A 172 -5.70 8.13 -3.28
C LEU A 172 -6.76 7.49 -2.37
N MET A 173 -7.56 6.55 -2.89
CA MET A 173 -8.55 5.82 -2.08
C MET A 173 -7.87 4.97 -0.99
N ASP A 174 -6.73 4.33 -1.31
CA ASP A 174 -5.95 3.57 -0.33
C ASP A 174 -5.39 4.48 0.79
N LEU A 175 -4.96 5.69 0.45
CA LEU A 175 -4.50 6.68 1.43
C LEU A 175 -5.63 7.13 2.36
N GLU A 176 -6.81 7.40 1.82
CA GLU A 176 -8.01 7.78 2.58
C GLU A 176 -8.39 6.67 3.58
N GLU A 177 -8.34 5.39 3.16
CA GLU A 177 -8.61 4.26 4.03
C GLU A 177 -7.52 4.06 5.09
N LEU A 178 -6.25 4.21 4.73
CA LEU A 178 -5.12 4.11 5.67
C LEU A 178 -5.20 5.21 6.73
N ASP A 179 -5.47 6.44 6.33
CA ASP A 179 -5.63 7.58 7.23
C ASP A 179 -6.83 7.36 8.16
N PHE A 180 -7.95 6.83 7.64
CA PHE A 180 -9.10 6.44 8.46
C PHE A 180 -8.73 5.40 9.52
N VAL A 181 -7.97 4.36 9.16
CA VAL A 181 -7.52 3.34 10.12
C VAL A 181 -6.66 3.98 11.20
N LEU A 182 -5.67 4.79 10.84
CA LEU A 182 -4.80 5.51 11.79
C LEU A 182 -5.57 6.41 12.76
N GLU A 183 -6.54 7.15 12.25
CA GLU A 183 -7.35 8.11 13.01
C GLU A 183 -8.27 7.42 14.03
N HIS A 184 -8.71 6.18 13.72
CA HIS A 184 -9.64 5.41 14.54
C HIS A 184 -8.97 4.33 15.38
N MET A 185 -7.64 4.22 15.35
CA MET A 185 -6.90 3.35 16.26
C MET A 185 -6.94 3.94 17.68
N LYS A 186 -7.41 3.11 18.63
CA LYS A 186 -7.44 3.46 20.05
C LYS A 186 -6.50 2.55 20.83
N PHE A 187 -6.07 3.00 21.99
CA PHE A 187 -5.25 2.23 22.92
C PHE A 187 -6.11 1.25 23.70
N LEU A 188 -5.58 0.07 24.08
CA LEU A 188 -6.33 -0.86 24.93
C LEU A 188 -6.43 -0.32 26.35
N GLY A 189 -5.31 0.13 26.91
CA GLY A 189 -5.20 0.52 28.31
C GLY A 189 -4.96 -0.67 29.26
N CYS A 190 -5.21 -0.45 30.52
CA CYS A 190 -5.03 -1.39 31.65
C CYS A 190 -6.36 -2.05 32.00
N ARG A 191 -6.78 -3.05 31.22
CA ARG A 191 -8.15 -3.63 31.34
C ARG A 191 -8.26 -4.79 32.36
N GLY A 192 -7.14 -5.39 32.72
CA GLY A 192 -7.16 -6.57 33.60
C GLY A 192 -7.60 -7.84 32.89
N THR A 193 -7.90 -8.88 33.65
CA THR A 193 -8.13 -10.25 33.16
C THR A 193 -9.37 -10.38 32.28
N THR A 194 -10.43 -9.67 32.60
CA THR A 194 -11.74 -9.77 31.93
C THR A 194 -12.29 -8.43 31.46
N GLY A 195 -11.46 -7.40 31.45
CA GLY A 195 -11.86 -6.05 31.03
C GLY A 195 -12.54 -5.22 32.08
N THR A 196 -12.61 -5.71 33.34
CA THR A 196 -13.31 -5.05 34.44
C THR A 196 -12.48 -4.08 35.25
N GLU A 197 -11.15 -4.04 34.99
CA GLU A 197 -10.16 -3.20 35.70
C GLU A 197 -10.13 -3.46 37.23
N ALA A 198 -10.67 -4.60 37.68
CA ALA A 198 -10.88 -4.92 39.11
C ALA A 198 -9.59 -4.80 39.93
N SER A 199 -8.44 -5.28 39.43
CA SER A 199 -7.15 -5.16 40.14
C SER A 199 -6.73 -3.72 40.37
N PHE A 200 -6.94 -2.85 39.38
CA PHE A 200 -6.63 -1.40 39.51
C PHE A 200 -7.65 -0.71 40.42
N LEU A 201 -8.91 -1.12 40.36
CA LEU A 201 -9.94 -0.59 41.27
C LEU A 201 -9.59 -0.89 42.74
N ASP A 202 -9.09 -2.09 43.02
CA ASP A 202 -8.60 -2.46 44.35
C ASP A 202 -7.35 -1.64 44.74
N LEU A 203 -6.35 -1.54 43.84
CA LEU A 203 -5.13 -0.78 44.08
C LEU A 203 -5.40 0.72 44.38
N PHE A 204 -6.37 1.33 43.72
CA PHE A 204 -6.76 2.73 43.94
C PHE A 204 -7.89 2.91 44.96
N GLY A 205 -8.25 1.86 45.73
CA GLY A 205 -9.25 1.96 46.81
C GLY A 205 -10.65 2.32 46.32
N GLY A 206 -11.04 1.91 45.13
CA GLY A 206 -12.34 2.18 44.52
C GLY A 206 -12.43 3.47 43.71
N ASP A 207 -11.33 4.19 43.52
CA ASP A 207 -11.28 5.44 42.79
C ASP A 207 -11.22 5.20 41.25
N THR A 208 -12.35 5.30 40.58
CA THR A 208 -12.48 5.09 39.11
C THR A 208 -11.85 6.21 38.31
N GLU A 209 -11.84 7.46 38.81
CA GLU A 209 -11.25 8.60 38.09
C GLU A 209 -9.73 8.44 37.93
N LYS A 210 -9.07 7.85 38.95
CA LYS A 210 -7.63 7.52 38.86
C LYS A 210 -7.33 6.45 37.81
N ILE A 211 -8.22 5.48 37.63
CA ILE A 211 -8.04 4.45 36.59
C ILE A 211 -8.16 5.08 35.20
N ASP A 212 -9.15 5.92 34.97
CA ASP A 212 -9.34 6.65 33.72
C ASP A 212 -8.12 7.53 33.41
N GLU A 213 -7.64 8.28 34.41
CA GLU A 213 -6.48 9.14 34.27
C GLU A 213 -5.20 8.35 34.01
N MET A 214 -5.02 7.17 34.68
CA MET A 214 -3.90 6.27 34.42
C MET A 214 -3.89 5.80 32.96
N ASN A 215 -5.02 5.31 32.46
CA ASN A 215 -5.17 4.87 31.07
C ASN A 215 -4.90 6.01 30.08
N ARG A 216 -5.39 7.21 30.36
CA ARG A 216 -5.18 8.40 29.55
C ARG A 216 -3.69 8.80 29.50
N ARG A 217 -2.99 8.83 30.65
CA ARG A 217 -1.53 9.15 30.71
C ARG A 217 -0.71 8.15 29.93
N ILE A 218 -0.95 6.85 30.13
CA ILE A 218 -0.22 5.80 29.43
C ILE A 218 -0.48 5.93 27.92
N GLY A 219 -1.74 5.99 27.49
CA GLY A 219 -2.08 6.14 26.05
C GLY A 219 -1.40 7.35 25.42
N LYS A 220 -1.43 8.52 26.09
CA LYS A 220 -0.80 9.74 25.61
C LYS A 220 0.73 9.61 25.46
N THR A 221 1.39 8.89 26.36
CA THR A 221 2.83 8.63 26.29
C THR A 221 3.21 7.95 24.97
N PHE A 222 2.33 7.09 24.46
CA PHE A 222 2.53 6.39 23.18
C PHE A 222 1.81 7.04 21.99
N GLY A 223 1.27 8.26 22.15
CA GLY A 223 0.67 9.02 21.06
C GLY A 223 -0.75 8.61 20.69
N PHE A 224 -1.47 7.93 21.59
CA PHE A 224 -2.90 7.65 21.45
C PHE A 224 -3.72 8.70 22.20
N SER A 225 -4.73 9.25 21.52
CA SER A 225 -5.62 10.26 22.12
C SER A 225 -6.69 9.61 23.01
N GLU A 226 -7.07 8.37 22.73
CA GLU A 226 -8.17 7.67 23.36
C GLU A 226 -7.85 6.19 23.60
N CYS A 227 -8.52 5.61 24.63
CA CYS A 227 -8.63 4.17 24.81
C CYS A 227 -9.97 3.68 24.27
N TYR A 228 -10.08 2.36 23.99
CA TYR A 228 -11.38 1.74 23.72
C TYR A 228 -12.29 1.88 24.94
N ASP A 229 -13.56 2.22 24.72
CA ASP A 229 -14.51 2.44 25.80
C ASP A 229 -14.79 1.13 26.56
N VAL A 230 -14.93 0.02 25.84
CA VAL A 230 -15.19 -1.32 26.38
C VAL A 230 -14.31 -2.35 25.70
N CYS A 231 -13.64 -3.18 26.49
CA CYS A 231 -12.85 -4.31 26.05
C CYS A 231 -13.04 -5.51 26.96
N GLY A 232 -12.74 -6.72 26.47
CA GLY A 232 -12.39 -7.84 27.30
C GLY A 232 -10.94 -7.74 27.78
N GLN A 233 -10.21 -8.84 27.80
CA GLN A 233 -8.77 -8.82 28.13
C GLN A 233 -7.93 -8.20 27.00
N THR A 234 -8.42 -8.24 25.76
CA THR A 234 -7.73 -7.79 24.53
C THR A 234 -8.46 -6.61 23.90
N TYR A 235 -7.76 -5.85 23.03
CA TYR A 235 -8.47 -4.94 22.14
C TYR A 235 -9.35 -5.72 21.13
N PRO A 236 -10.39 -5.10 20.56
CA PRO A 236 -11.27 -5.75 19.59
C PRO A 236 -10.48 -6.21 18.35
N ARG A 237 -10.40 -7.52 18.10
CA ARG A 237 -9.68 -8.11 16.95
C ARG A 237 -10.25 -7.66 15.59
N LYS A 238 -11.39 -6.98 15.60
CA LYS A 238 -11.95 -6.27 14.45
C LYS A 238 -10.98 -5.25 13.87
N LEU A 239 -10.08 -4.67 14.69
CA LEU A 239 -9.04 -3.75 14.24
C LEU A 239 -8.03 -4.47 13.34
N ASP A 240 -7.58 -5.67 13.70
CA ASP A 240 -6.65 -6.45 12.85
C ASP A 240 -7.25 -6.70 11.46
N SER A 241 -8.55 -7.02 11.43
CA SER A 241 -9.28 -7.18 10.16
C SER A 241 -9.28 -5.89 9.33
N ARG A 242 -9.51 -4.73 9.93
CA ARG A 242 -9.43 -3.44 9.24
C ARG A 242 -8.03 -3.17 8.70
N ILE A 243 -7.00 -3.41 9.52
CA ILE A 243 -5.60 -3.21 9.11
C ILE A 243 -5.27 -4.09 7.90
N LEU A 244 -5.46 -5.41 7.99
CA LEU A 244 -5.10 -6.30 6.89
C LEU A 244 -5.94 -6.07 5.62
N GLN A 245 -7.20 -5.64 5.74
CA GLN A 245 -8.01 -5.23 4.59
C GLN A 245 -7.46 -3.95 3.94
N CYS A 246 -7.05 -2.97 4.71
CA CYS A 246 -6.37 -1.76 4.21
C CYS A 246 -5.06 -2.13 3.47
N LEU A 247 -4.22 -3.00 4.03
CA LEU A 247 -3.00 -3.46 3.38
C LEU A 247 -3.31 -4.23 2.07
N SER A 248 -4.36 -5.05 2.08
CA SER A 248 -4.85 -5.76 0.90
C SER A 248 -5.30 -4.80 -0.21
N ALA A 249 -5.97 -3.69 0.13
CA ALA A 249 -6.39 -2.67 -0.84
C ALA A 249 -5.18 -2.04 -1.54
N ILE A 250 -4.14 -1.66 -0.79
CA ILE A 250 -2.87 -1.19 -1.35
C ILE A 250 -2.27 -2.22 -2.31
N GLY A 251 -2.29 -3.51 -1.92
CA GLY A 251 -1.86 -4.61 -2.78
C GLY A 251 -2.66 -4.70 -4.09
N GLN A 252 -3.97 -4.47 -4.06
CA GLN A 252 -4.84 -4.47 -5.24
C GLN A 252 -4.47 -3.34 -6.21
N SER A 253 -4.27 -2.13 -5.71
CA SER A 253 -3.88 -0.96 -6.52
C SER A 253 -2.51 -1.16 -7.16
N CYS A 254 -1.52 -1.65 -6.40
CA CYS A 254 -0.20 -2.00 -6.93
C CYS A 254 -0.27 -3.11 -7.98
N TYR A 255 -1.09 -4.15 -7.77
CA TYR A 255 -1.29 -5.24 -8.72
C TYR A 255 -1.89 -4.73 -10.03
N ARG A 256 -2.95 -3.91 -9.97
CA ARG A 256 -3.58 -3.31 -11.14
C ARG A 256 -2.58 -2.51 -11.96
N MET A 257 -1.88 -1.56 -11.33
CA MET A 257 -0.87 -0.74 -12.00
C MET A 257 0.23 -1.60 -12.63
N ALA A 258 0.81 -2.54 -11.89
CA ALA A 258 1.87 -3.40 -12.39
C ALA A 258 1.42 -4.29 -13.55
N ASN A 259 0.16 -4.74 -13.53
CA ASN A 259 -0.39 -5.56 -14.61
C ASN A 259 -0.58 -4.74 -15.88
N ASP A 260 -1.10 -3.51 -15.79
CA ASP A 260 -1.19 -2.58 -16.93
C ASP A 260 0.20 -2.30 -17.51
N ILE A 261 1.21 -2.03 -16.67
CA ILE A 261 2.60 -1.77 -17.13
C ILE A 261 3.15 -3.01 -17.86
N ARG A 262 2.91 -4.23 -17.39
CA ARG A 262 3.32 -5.47 -18.07
C ARG A 262 2.73 -5.58 -19.47
N LEU A 263 1.45 -5.26 -19.66
CA LEU A 263 0.79 -5.22 -20.96
C LEU A 263 1.38 -4.13 -21.86
N LEU A 264 1.59 -2.93 -21.31
CA LEU A 264 2.18 -1.81 -22.05
C LEU A 264 3.66 -2.08 -22.43
N GLN A 265 4.39 -2.82 -21.61
CA GLN A 265 5.76 -3.24 -21.92
C GLN A 265 5.79 -4.34 -22.99
N HIS A 266 4.80 -5.25 -23.00
CA HIS A 266 4.64 -6.20 -24.11
C HIS A 266 4.50 -5.45 -25.45
N ASP A 267 3.69 -4.39 -25.47
CA ASP A 267 3.50 -3.52 -26.64
C ASP A 267 4.64 -2.52 -26.84
N ARG A 268 5.68 -2.55 -26.01
CA ARG A 268 6.86 -1.67 -26.04
C ARG A 268 6.51 -0.19 -25.91
N GLN A 269 5.38 0.16 -25.32
CA GLN A 269 4.92 1.54 -25.15
C GLN A 269 5.47 2.18 -23.90
N ILE A 270 5.38 1.47 -22.75
CA ILE A 270 5.89 1.91 -21.45
C ILE A 270 6.66 0.75 -20.83
N GLU A 271 7.82 1.02 -20.28
CA GLU A 271 8.71 0.03 -19.68
C GLU A 271 9.03 0.38 -18.22
N GLU A 272 9.15 -0.63 -17.35
CA GLU A 272 9.72 -0.44 -16.02
C GLU A 272 11.22 -0.12 -16.11
N PRO A 273 11.81 0.51 -15.07
CA PRO A 273 13.24 0.84 -15.08
C PRO A 273 14.10 -0.41 -15.20
N PHE A 274 15.19 -0.27 -15.96
CA PHE A 274 16.16 -1.34 -16.19
C PHE A 274 17.56 -0.83 -15.86
N GLU A 275 18.22 -1.48 -14.88
CA GLU A 275 19.56 -1.08 -14.43
C GLU A 275 20.64 -1.38 -15.48
N LYS A 276 21.68 -0.55 -15.54
CA LYS A 276 22.76 -0.66 -16.53
C LYS A 276 23.41 -2.05 -16.56
N ASN A 277 23.53 -2.69 -15.41
CA ASN A 277 24.17 -4.01 -15.26
C ASN A 277 23.15 -5.15 -15.04
N GLN A 278 21.86 -4.87 -15.17
CA GLN A 278 20.81 -5.85 -14.95
C GLN A 278 20.79 -6.87 -16.10
N ILE A 279 20.70 -8.16 -15.77
CA ILE A 279 20.52 -9.24 -16.74
C ILE A 279 19.03 -9.56 -16.81
N GLY A 280 18.40 -9.25 -17.95
CA GLY A 280 16.97 -9.51 -18.15
C GLY A 280 16.65 -10.97 -18.49
N SER A 281 17.63 -11.72 -19.03
CA SER A 281 17.46 -13.12 -19.40
C SER A 281 18.82 -13.80 -19.45
N SER A 282 18.91 -15.04 -18.95
CA SER A 282 20.12 -15.86 -19.02
C SER A 282 20.44 -16.36 -20.42
N ALA A 283 19.44 -16.42 -21.31
CA ALA A 283 19.59 -16.98 -22.66
C ALA A 283 19.51 -15.92 -23.76
N MET A 284 18.80 -14.81 -23.54
CA MET A 284 18.53 -13.80 -24.58
C MET A 284 18.92 -12.41 -24.05
N ALA A 285 20.10 -11.94 -24.39
CA ALA A 285 20.69 -10.71 -23.86
C ALA A 285 19.85 -9.43 -24.12
N TYR A 286 19.06 -9.39 -25.21
CA TYR A 286 18.20 -8.26 -25.56
C TYR A 286 16.88 -8.23 -24.77
N LYS A 287 16.51 -9.31 -24.09
CA LYS A 287 15.20 -9.46 -23.47
C LYS A 287 15.12 -8.69 -22.14
N ARG A 288 14.22 -7.72 -22.07
CA ARG A 288 13.93 -6.96 -20.87
C ARG A 288 12.59 -7.42 -20.29
N ASN A 289 12.65 -8.26 -19.26
CA ASN A 289 11.45 -8.75 -18.59
C ASN A 289 10.96 -7.71 -17.57
N PRO A 290 9.63 -7.52 -17.41
CA PRO A 290 9.05 -6.66 -16.39
C PRO A 290 9.09 -7.33 -15.01
N MET A 291 10.30 -7.69 -14.53
CA MET A 291 10.47 -8.55 -13.34
C MET A 291 10.00 -7.87 -12.05
N ARG A 292 10.09 -6.54 -11.96
CA ARG A 292 9.61 -5.79 -10.80
C ARG A 292 8.08 -5.80 -10.75
N CYS A 293 7.44 -5.53 -11.88
CA CYS A 293 5.98 -5.61 -12.00
C CYS A 293 5.45 -7.05 -11.78
N GLU A 294 6.15 -8.07 -12.28
CA GLU A 294 5.81 -9.47 -12.01
C GLU A 294 5.88 -9.79 -10.50
N ARG A 295 6.90 -9.27 -9.83
CA ARG A 295 7.09 -9.44 -8.39
C ARG A 295 6.03 -8.70 -7.58
N ILE A 296 5.68 -7.45 -7.95
CA ILE A 296 4.55 -6.73 -7.39
C ILE A 296 3.28 -7.58 -7.48
N CYS A 297 2.96 -8.10 -8.67
CA CYS A 297 1.78 -8.93 -8.89
C CYS A 297 1.78 -10.19 -8.00
N SER A 298 2.92 -10.86 -7.85
CA SER A 298 3.01 -12.09 -7.05
C SER A 298 2.90 -11.84 -5.55
N LEU A 299 3.59 -10.82 -5.02
CA LEU A 299 3.52 -10.45 -3.61
C LEU A 299 2.13 -9.90 -3.24
N SER A 300 1.51 -9.11 -4.12
CA SER A 300 0.14 -8.63 -3.89
C SER A 300 -0.88 -9.76 -3.76
N ARG A 301 -0.74 -10.85 -4.53
CA ARG A 301 -1.60 -12.03 -4.35
C ARG A 301 -1.42 -12.69 -2.99
N TYR A 302 -0.18 -12.79 -2.52
CA TYR A 302 0.10 -13.28 -1.17
C TYR A 302 -0.58 -12.39 -0.12
N LEU A 303 -0.40 -11.08 -0.21
CA LEU A 303 -0.98 -10.11 0.71
C LEU A 303 -2.52 -10.17 0.75
N MET A 304 -3.16 -10.25 -0.42
CA MET A 304 -4.63 -10.40 -0.51
C MET A 304 -5.12 -11.72 0.13
N ALA A 305 -4.37 -12.80 -0.02
CA ALA A 305 -4.70 -14.09 0.58
C ALA A 305 -4.49 -14.06 2.09
N ASP A 306 -3.40 -13.45 2.58
CA ASP A 306 -3.09 -13.31 3.99
C ASP A 306 -4.16 -12.49 4.73
N ALA A 307 -4.70 -11.45 4.09
CA ALA A 307 -5.72 -10.59 4.68
C ALA A 307 -7.01 -11.34 5.11
N ALA A 308 -7.24 -12.54 4.60
CA ALA A 308 -8.37 -13.38 5.02
C ALA A 308 -8.23 -13.94 6.45
N ASN A 309 -7.02 -13.99 7.00
CA ASN A 309 -6.77 -14.51 8.35
C ASN A 309 -7.47 -13.65 9.42
N ALA A 310 -7.32 -12.34 9.37
CA ALA A 310 -7.80 -11.46 10.45
C ALA A 310 -9.34 -11.46 10.62
N PRO A 311 -10.19 -11.39 9.57
CA PRO A 311 -11.64 -11.50 9.76
C PRO A 311 -12.07 -12.87 10.31
N MET A 312 -11.40 -13.96 9.92
CA MET A 312 -11.67 -15.29 10.49
C MET A 312 -11.34 -15.30 11.99
N THR A 313 -10.15 -14.82 12.36
CA THR A 313 -9.71 -14.71 13.76
C THR A 313 -10.65 -13.82 14.58
N ALA A 314 -11.05 -12.65 14.05
CA ALA A 314 -11.99 -11.75 14.73
C ALA A 314 -13.36 -12.39 14.97
N SER A 315 -13.79 -13.31 14.11
CA SER A 315 -15.10 -13.97 14.19
C SER A 315 -15.18 -15.07 15.27
N VAL A 316 -14.04 -15.58 15.74
CA VAL A 316 -13.97 -16.69 16.73
C VAL A 316 -13.45 -16.24 18.09
N GLN A 317 -13.51 -14.96 18.40
CA GLN A 317 -13.19 -14.45 19.74
C GLN A 317 -14.31 -14.80 20.72
N TRP A 318 -14.01 -15.67 21.69
CA TRP A 318 -15.00 -16.17 22.66
C TRP A 318 -14.95 -15.37 23.95
N LEU A 319 -16.12 -14.87 24.34
CA LEU A 319 -16.32 -14.17 25.60
C LEU A 319 -15.25 -13.07 25.81
N GLU A 320 -14.62 -12.99 26.96
CA GLU A 320 -13.65 -11.96 27.31
C GLU A 320 -12.21 -12.27 26.80
N ARG A 321 -11.90 -13.53 26.49
CA ARG A 321 -10.59 -13.96 25.99
C ARG A 321 -10.60 -15.38 25.41
N THR A 322 -9.94 -15.55 24.29
CA THR A 322 -9.47 -16.85 23.78
C THR A 322 -8.01 -16.71 23.36
N LEU A 323 -7.23 -17.80 23.39
CA LEU A 323 -5.85 -17.82 22.89
C LEU A 323 -5.77 -18.23 21.40
N ASP A 324 -6.90 -18.57 20.79
CA ASP A 324 -7.00 -19.03 19.41
C ASP A 324 -6.43 -18.01 18.40
N ASP A 325 -6.51 -16.73 18.71
CA ASP A 325 -5.96 -15.63 17.91
C ASP A 325 -4.41 -15.62 17.86
N SER A 326 -3.74 -16.06 18.92
CA SER A 326 -2.34 -15.74 19.18
C SER A 326 -1.39 -16.25 18.10
N ALA A 327 -1.44 -17.54 17.76
CA ALA A 327 -0.52 -18.14 16.79
C ALA A 327 -0.75 -17.58 15.37
N ASN A 328 -2.01 -17.43 14.96
CA ASN A 328 -2.36 -16.85 13.65
C ASN A 328 -1.86 -15.41 13.53
N ARG A 329 -2.15 -14.55 14.50
CA ARG A 329 -1.77 -13.14 14.51
C ARG A 329 -0.25 -12.93 14.51
N ARG A 330 0.51 -13.80 15.19
CA ARG A 330 1.99 -13.73 15.22
C ARG A 330 2.61 -13.94 13.83
N ILE A 331 1.88 -14.55 12.90
CA ILE A 331 2.31 -14.78 11.52
C ILE A 331 1.65 -13.74 10.60
N SER A 332 0.32 -13.72 10.53
CA SER A 332 -0.42 -12.94 9.54
C SER A 332 -0.20 -11.44 9.66
N MET A 333 -0.18 -10.88 10.86
CA MET A 333 -0.01 -9.43 11.02
C MET A 333 1.38 -8.95 10.59
N PRO A 334 2.51 -9.48 11.12
CA PRO A 334 3.83 -9.06 10.66
C PRO A 334 4.07 -9.32 9.17
N GLU A 335 3.69 -10.50 8.66
CA GLU A 335 3.90 -10.84 7.24
C GLU A 335 3.05 -9.98 6.31
N GLY A 336 1.84 -9.60 6.71
CA GLY A 336 1.01 -8.64 5.99
C GLY A 336 1.72 -7.29 5.84
N PHE A 337 2.27 -6.74 6.93
CA PHE A 337 3.03 -5.49 6.91
C PHE A 337 4.33 -5.59 6.09
N LEU A 338 5.11 -6.66 6.28
CA LEU A 338 6.34 -6.89 5.52
C LEU A 338 6.06 -7.01 4.01
N CYS A 339 4.97 -7.69 3.64
CA CYS A 339 4.56 -7.84 2.25
C CYS A 339 4.09 -6.52 1.65
N ALA A 340 3.27 -5.74 2.37
CA ALA A 340 2.80 -4.42 1.93
C ALA A 340 3.97 -3.45 1.72
N ASP A 341 4.95 -3.44 2.63
CA ASP A 341 6.18 -2.67 2.51
C ASP A 341 6.97 -3.06 1.26
N ALA A 342 7.18 -4.36 1.05
CA ALA A 342 7.86 -4.88 -0.14
C ALA A 342 7.18 -4.46 -1.45
N VAL A 343 5.86 -4.54 -1.51
CA VAL A 343 5.06 -4.15 -2.68
C VAL A 343 5.16 -2.65 -2.94
N LEU A 344 5.04 -1.82 -1.91
CA LEU A 344 5.17 -0.36 -2.05
C LEU A 344 6.58 0.08 -2.46
N ARG A 345 7.63 -0.54 -1.92
CA ARG A 345 9.02 -0.27 -2.33
C ARG A 345 9.25 -0.58 -3.81
N LEU A 346 8.76 -1.72 -4.28
CA LEU A 346 8.81 -2.08 -5.69
C LEU A 346 8.01 -1.11 -6.54
N ALA A 347 6.79 -0.74 -6.12
CA ALA A 347 5.95 0.23 -6.81
C ALA A 347 6.61 1.62 -6.88
N GLN A 348 7.24 2.07 -5.79
CA GLN A 348 7.99 3.33 -5.76
C GLN A 348 9.15 3.31 -6.76
N ASN A 349 9.94 2.23 -6.78
CA ASN A 349 11.05 2.09 -7.72
C ASN A 349 10.57 2.05 -9.18
N VAL A 350 9.50 1.32 -9.48
CA VAL A 350 8.91 1.26 -10.82
C VAL A 350 8.41 2.64 -11.25
N THR A 351 7.65 3.34 -10.40
CA THR A 351 7.05 4.63 -10.74
C THR A 351 8.07 5.77 -10.85
N ASP A 352 9.19 5.70 -10.12
CA ASP A 352 10.30 6.68 -10.25
C ASP A 352 11.05 6.55 -11.59
N GLY A 353 11.04 5.38 -12.21
CA GLY A 353 11.82 5.08 -13.41
C GLY A 353 11.03 4.68 -14.65
N LEU A 354 9.71 4.87 -14.70
CA LEU A 354 8.89 4.54 -15.87
C LEU A 354 9.41 5.24 -17.12
N HIS A 355 9.65 4.47 -18.17
CA HIS A 355 10.09 4.97 -19.46
C HIS A 355 9.01 4.85 -20.53
N VAL A 356 8.75 5.95 -21.26
CA VAL A 356 7.77 5.97 -22.34
C VAL A 356 8.50 5.99 -23.69
N ASN A 357 8.22 5.01 -24.53
CA ASN A 357 8.71 4.94 -25.90
C ASN A 357 7.79 5.74 -26.82
N GLU A 358 7.87 7.08 -26.77
CA GLU A 358 6.95 8.00 -27.47
C GLU A 358 6.78 7.70 -28.95
N LYS A 359 7.86 7.30 -29.65
CA LYS A 359 7.79 6.93 -31.08
C LYS A 359 6.96 5.66 -31.32
N ILE A 360 7.00 4.70 -30.41
CA ILE A 360 6.17 3.48 -30.49
C ILE A 360 4.71 3.84 -30.20
N VAL A 361 4.47 4.65 -29.17
CA VAL A 361 3.12 5.17 -28.87
C VAL A 361 2.54 5.89 -30.09
N ALA A 362 3.30 6.82 -30.67
CA ALA A 362 2.86 7.55 -31.87
C ALA A 362 2.64 6.64 -33.09
N LYS A 363 3.42 5.56 -33.24
CA LYS A 363 3.21 4.56 -34.30
C LYS A 363 1.86 3.86 -34.13
N THR A 364 1.58 3.37 -32.92
CA THR A 364 0.31 2.70 -32.60
C THR A 364 -0.89 3.64 -32.81
N VAL A 365 -0.77 4.88 -32.38
CA VAL A 365 -1.81 5.89 -32.62
C VAL A 365 -2.07 6.08 -34.13
N ARG A 366 -1.04 6.26 -34.94
CA ARG A 366 -1.19 6.45 -36.39
C ARG A 366 -1.87 5.27 -37.08
N GLU A 367 -1.67 4.06 -36.59
CA GLU A 367 -2.29 2.85 -37.15
C GLU A 367 -3.81 2.83 -36.98
N TYR A 368 -4.32 3.29 -35.84
CA TYR A 368 -5.74 3.25 -35.51
C TYR A 368 -6.47 4.59 -35.65
N LEU A 369 -5.74 5.69 -35.77
CA LEU A 369 -6.33 7.03 -35.88
C LEU A 369 -7.34 7.16 -37.07
N PRO A 370 -7.10 6.55 -38.25
CA PRO A 370 -8.07 6.58 -39.34
C PRO A 370 -9.45 6.05 -38.93
N PHE A 371 -9.51 4.97 -38.13
CA PHE A 371 -10.78 4.42 -37.65
C PHE A 371 -11.43 5.32 -36.59
N ILE A 372 -10.62 5.90 -35.69
CA ILE A 372 -11.09 6.82 -34.64
C ILE A 372 -11.67 8.10 -35.26
N ALA A 373 -11.04 8.59 -36.35
CA ALA A 373 -11.43 9.81 -37.03
C ALA A 373 -12.68 9.67 -37.92
N THR A 374 -13.22 8.45 -38.11
CA THR A 374 -14.32 8.20 -39.05
C THR A 374 -15.58 9.06 -38.76
N GLU A 375 -15.87 9.34 -37.49
CA GLU A 375 -17.01 10.21 -37.12
C GLU A 375 -16.74 11.66 -37.59
N ASN A 376 -15.56 12.21 -37.39
CA ASN A 376 -15.21 13.55 -37.81
C ASN A 376 -15.16 13.64 -39.33
N LEU A 377 -14.67 12.61 -40.01
CA LEU A 377 -14.66 12.49 -41.47
C LEU A 377 -16.11 12.47 -42.01
N LEU A 378 -16.97 11.71 -41.38
CA LEU A 378 -18.40 11.68 -41.69
C LEU A 378 -19.05 13.08 -41.60
N MET A 379 -18.82 13.75 -40.46
CA MET A 379 -19.40 15.08 -40.23
C MET A 379 -18.87 16.12 -41.19
N GLU A 380 -17.60 16.07 -41.55
CA GLU A 380 -17.01 17.00 -42.52
C GLU A 380 -17.57 16.76 -43.95
N ALA A 381 -17.75 15.50 -44.34
CA ALA A 381 -18.35 15.16 -45.62
C ALA A 381 -19.86 15.58 -45.69
N VAL A 382 -20.59 15.46 -44.57
CA VAL A 382 -21.97 15.95 -44.47
C VAL A 382 -22.05 17.47 -44.62
N LYS A 383 -21.12 18.22 -44.03
CA LYS A 383 -21.01 19.69 -44.18
C LYS A 383 -20.81 20.09 -45.65
N ARG A 384 -20.18 19.22 -46.44
CA ARG A 384 -19.98 19.43 -47.91
C ARG A 384 -21.18 18.96 -48.75
N GLY A 385 -22.27 18.57 -48.12
CA GLY A 385 -23.51 18.22 -48.81
C GLY A 385 -23.74 16.71 -49.01
N GLY A 386 -22.91 15.85 -48.42
CA GLY A 386 -23.10 14.40 -48.49
C GLY A 386 -24.27 13.89 -47.61
N ASP A 387 -24.92 12.80 -48.04
CA ASP A 387 -25.93 12.11 -47.26
C ASP A 387 -25.32 11.31 -46.12
N ARG A 388 -25.73 11.57 -44.88
CA ARG A 388 -25.18 10.94 -43.69
C ARG A 388 -25.32 9.42 -43.68
N GLN A 389 -26.44 8.88 -44.16
CA GLN A 389 -26.71 7.43 -44.15
C GLN A 389 -25.83 6.71 -45.19
N GLU A 390 -25.74 7.30 -46.38
CA GLU A 390 -24.90 6.79 -47.45
C GLU A 390 -23.42 6.80 -47.02
N LEU A 391 -22.93 7.92 -46.49
CA LEU A 391 -21.57 8.08 -46.02
C LEU A 391 -21.22 7.12 -44.88
N HIS A 392 -22.15 6.87 -43.95
CA HIS A 392 -21.97 5.90 -42.89
C HIS A 392 -21.77 4.48 -43.41
N GLU A 393 -22.60 4.07 -44.41
CA GLU A 393 -22.45 2.74 -45.02
C GLU A 393 -21.14 2.61 -45.80
N VAL A 394 -20.69 3.67 -46.49
CA VAL A 394 -19.36 3.71 -47.13
C VAL A 394 -18.26 3.54 -46.12
N ILE A 395 -18.28 4.26 -44.97
CA ILE A 395 -17.31 4.10 -43.88
C ILE A 395 -17.30 2.67 -43.36
N ARG A 396 -18.47 2.10 -43.10
CA ARG A 396 -18.58 0.73 -42.60
C ARG A 396 -17.91 -0.28 -43.56
N ARG A 397 -18.22 -0.20 -44.85
CA ARG A 397 -17.64 -1.06 -45.88
C ARG A 397 -16.12 -0.90 -45.97
N CYS A 398 -15.63 0.32 -46.13
CA CYS A 398 -14.20 0.62 -46.23
C CYS A 398 -13.43 0.19 -44.95
N SER A 399 -14.04 0.37 -43.76
CA SER A 399 -13.44 -0.04 -42.50
C SER A 399 -13.30 -1.56 -42.39
N MET A 400 -14.32 -2.33 -42.83
CA MET A 400 -14.27 -3.78 -42.84
C MET A 400 -13.20 -4.31 -43.79
N GLU A 401 -13.08 -3.73 -45.00
CA GLU A 401 -12.06 -4.11 -45.96
C GLU A 401 -10.65 -3.76 -45.50
N ALA A 402 -10.46 -2.56 -44.94
CA ALA A 402 -9.16 -2.16 -44.37
C ALA A 402 -8.76 -3.07 -43.20
N THR A 403 -9.71 -3.42 -42.31
CA THR A 403 -9.46 -4.35 -41.21
C THR A 403 -9.10 -5.76 -41.71
N ALA A 404 -9.73 -6.25 -42.78
CA ALA A 404 -9.40 -7.54 -43.36
C ALA A 404 -7.93 -7.57 -43.88
N ARG A 405 -7.49 -6.50 -44.56
CA ARG A 405 -6.11 -6.36 -45.03
C ARG A 405 -5.10 -6.32 -43.87
N MET A 406 -5.42 -5.58 -42.80
CA MET A 406 -4.56 -5.53 -41.62
C MET A 406 -4.40 -6.92 -40.99
N LYS A 407 -5.43 -7.78 -41.04
CA LYS A 407 -5.32 -9.19 -40.58
C LYS A 407 -4.43 -10.06 -41.47
N GLU A 408 -4.22 -9.65 -42.71
CA GLU A 408 -3.24 -10.27 -43.64
C GLU A 408 -1.82 -9.74 -43.46
N GLY A 409 -1.61 -8.81 -42.51
CA GLY A 409 -0.31 -8.22 -42.20
C GLY A 409 0.03 -6.97 -43.00
N GLU A 410 -0.91 -6.44 -43.76
CA GLU A 410 -0.73 -5.25 -44.54
C GLU A 410 -1.02 -3.97 -43.72
N SER A 411 -0.55 -2.81 -44.18
CA SER A 411 -0.86 -1.52 -43.53
C SER A 411 -2.32 -1.12 -43.73
N CYS A 412 -2.83 -0.30 -42.81
CA CYS A 412 -4.18 0.28 -42.89
C CYS A 412 -4.27 1.20 -44.14
N ASP A 413 -5.21 0.94 -45.03
CA ASP A 413 -5.49 1.71 -46.24
C ASP A 413 -6.86 2.40 -46.21
N LEU A 414 -7.46 2.57 -45.00
CA LEU A 414 -8.81 3.14 -44.83
C LEU A 414 -8.93 4.54 -45.44
N LEU A 415 -7.91 5.37 -45.29
CA LEU A 415 -7.96 6.74 -45.78
C LEU A 415 -7.88 6.81 -47.32
N GLU A 416 -7.08 5.98 -47.94
CA GLU A 416 -6.99 5.84 -49.38
C GLU A 416 -8.30 5.38 -49.98
N ARG A 417 -8.97 4.43 -49.30
CA ARG A 417 -10.29 3.95 -49.71
C ARG A 417 -11.35 5.06 -49.61
N LEU A 418 -11.40 5.78 -48.47
CA LEU A 418 -12.36 6.88 -48.29
C LEU A 418 -12.08 8.04 -49.24
N ALA A 419 -10.81 8.35 -49.56
CA ALA A 419 -10.45 9.37 -50.55
C ALA A 419 -10.86 8.98 -51.98
N ALA A 420 -10.93 7.69 -52.28
CA ALA A 420 -11.37 7.19 -53.61
C ALA A 420 -12.88 7.17 -53.77
N GLU A 421 -13.66 7.32 -52.68
CA GLU A 421 -15.12 7.31 -52.69
C GLU A 421 -15.68 8.69 -53.07
N PRO A 422 -16.37 8.82 -54.21
CA PRO A 422 -16.89 10.13 -54.68
C PRO A 422 -17.83 10.82 -53.71
N ALA A 423 -18.56 10.04 -52.93
CA ALA A 423 -19.52 10.54 -51.94
C ALA A 423 -18.87 11.38 -50.83
N PHE A 424 -17.55 11.17 -50.50
CA PHE A 424 -16.86 11.89 -49.47
C PHE A 424 -16.42 13.29 -49.86
N GLN A 425 -16.10 13.55 -51.11
CA GLN A 425 -15.61 14.85 -51.65
C GLN A 425 -14.46 15.40 -50.84
N LEU A 426 -13.62 14.55 -50.25
CA LEU A 426 -12.42 14.88 -49.47
C LEU A 426 -11.18 14.49 -50.27
N ASN A 427 -10.19 15.40 -50.34
CA ASN A 427 -8.91 15.08 -50.90
C ASN A 427 -7.89 14.70 -49.80
N GLY A 428 -6.70 14.19 -50.20
CA GLY A 428 -5.67 13.76 -49.23
C GLY A 428 -5.23 14.86 -48.26
N GLN A 429 -5.19 16.13 -48.68
CA GLN A 429 -4.83 17.26 -47.81
C GLN A 429 -5.93 17.54 -46.75
N ASP A 430 -7.21 17.36 -47.11
CA ASP A 430 -8.32 17.50 -46.19
C ASP A 430 -8.28 16.40 -45.11
N LEU A 431 -7.99 15.15 -45.53
CA LEU A 431 -7.84 14.01 -44.62
C LEU A 431 -6.67 14.21 -43.65
N GLU A 432 -5.50 14.65 -44.13
CA GLU A 432 -4.35 14.91 -43.25
C GLU A 432 -4.63 15.98 -42.20
N LYS A 433 -5.41 17.00 -42.51
CA LYS A 433 -5.80 18.03 -41.52
C LYS A 433 -6.71 17.51 -40.42
N LEU A 434 -7.52 16.48 -40.68
CA LEU A 434 -8.43 15.87 -39.75
C LEU A 434 -7.77 14.78 -38.90
N LEU A 435 -6.49 14.44 -39.15
CA LEU A 435 -5.78 13.35 -38.48
C LEU A 435 -4.70 13.86 -37.49
N LYS A 436 -5.05 14.88 -36.73
CA LYS A 436 -4.21 15.34 -35.63
C LYS A 436 -4.62 14.60 -34.36
N PRO A 437 -3.74 13.74 -33.77
CA PRO A 437 -4.09 12.97 -32.58
C PRO A 437 -4.58 13.82 -31.40
N GLU A 438 -4.06 15.04 -31.30
CA GLU A 438 -4.40 16.00 -30.23
C GLU A 438 -5.88 16.42 -30.25
N ASP A 439 -6.56 16.33 -31.40
CA ASP A 439 -7.97 16.67 -31.53
C ASP A 439 -8.91 15.57 -30.99
N TYR A 440 -8.35 14.39 -30.65
CA TYR A 440 -9.11 13.20 -30.25
C TYR A 440 -8.90 12.76 -28.79
N ILE A 441 -8.16 13.54 -28.01
CA ILE A 441 -7.88 13.22 -26.59
C ILE A 441 -8.88 13.83 -25.60
N GLY A 442 -9.87 14.56 -26.13
CA GLY A 442 -10.88 15.21 -25.32
C GLY A 442 -10.30 16.12 -24.23
N ARG A 443 -10.82 16.00 -23.02
CA ARG A 443 -10.39 16.79 -21.86
C ARG A 443 -9.28 16.11 -21.02
N CYS A 444 -8.51 15.20 -21.60
CA CYS A 444 -7.46 14.50 -20.84
C CYS A 444 -6.46 15.46 -20.17
N PRO A 445 -5.89 16.49 -20.85
CA PRO A 445 -4.95 17.40 -20.21
C PRO A 445 -5.53 18.14 -19.01
N GLU A 446 -6.74 18.67 -19.13
CA GLU A 446 -7.43 19.41 -18.05
C GLU A 446 -7.79 18.49 -16.88
N GLN A 447 -8.20 17.26 -17.15
CA GLN A 447 -8.50 16.28 -16.10
C GLN A 447 -7.25 15.89 -15.35
N VAL A 448 -6.11 15.71 -16.03
CA VAL A 448 -4.81 15.43 -15.39
C VAL A 448 -4.39 16.61 -14.52
N ASP A 449 -4.45 17.84 -15.07
CA ASP A 449 -4.03 19.04 -14.35
C ASP A 449 -4.84 19.23 -13.06
N ALA A 450 -6.17 19.17 -13.16
CA ALA A 450 -7.06 19.33 -12.00
C ALA A 450 -6.84 18.25 -10.95
N PHE A 451 -6.63 17.00 -11.37
CA PHE A 451 -6.43 15.91 -10.42
C PHE A 451 -5.06 15.95 -9.75
N VAL A 452 -4.00 16.25 -10.49
CA VAL A 452 -2.65 16.43 -9.93
C VAL A 452 -2.62 17.61 -8.96
N GLU A 453 -3.28 18.72 -9.27
CA GLU A 453 -3.42 19.86 -8.37
C GLU A 453 -4.12 19.47 -7.05
N LYS A 454 -5.19 18.67 -7.12
CA LYS A 454 -5.93 18.16 -5.95
C LYS A 454 -5.03 17.34 -5.01
N VAL A 455 -4.18 16.44 -5.56
CA VAL A 455 -3.40 15.50 -4.73
C VAL A 455 -2.04 16.05 -4.29
N THR A 456 -1.48 17.03 -4.98
CA THR A 456 -0.15 17.61 -4.69
C THR A 456 0.04 18.05 -3.24
N PRO A 457 -0.94 18.68 -2.55
CA PRO A 457 -0.79 19.05 -1.15
C PRO A 457 -0.49 17.90 -0.20
N LEU A 458 -0.92 16.67 -0.52
CA LEU A 458 -0.76 15.49 0.33
C LEU A 458 0.71 15.08 0.50
N PHE A 459 1.57 15.35 -0.48
CA PHE A 459 2.98 14.98 -0.48
C PHE A 459 3.94 16.17 -0.65
N LYS A 460 3.46 17.42 -0.52
CA LYS A 460 4.26 18.64 -0.69
C LYS A 460 5.53 18.69 0.17
N ASN A 461 5.47 18.12 1.39
CA ASN A 461 6.57 18.11 2.34
C ASN A 461 7.36 16.80 2.35
N LEU A 462 7.02 15.86 1.47
CA LEU A 462 7.71 14.58 1.40
C LEU A 462 9.08 14.77 0.74
N LYS A 463 10.14 14.38 1.44
CA LYS A 463 11.47 14.28 0.84
C LYS A 463 11.50 13.04 -0.03
N GLN A 464 11.89 13.21 -1.29
CA GLN A 464 12.12 12.05 -2.17
C GLN A 464 13.37 11.30 -1.71
N GLU A 465 13.20 10.07 -1.32
CA GLU A 465 14.27 9.12 -1.07
C GLU A 465 14.25 8.09 -2.20
N LYS A 466 15.41 7.88 -2.84
CA LYS A 466 15.53 6.79 -3.82
C LYS A 466 15.45 5.47 -3.10
N THR A 467 14.54 4.62 -3.56
CA THR A 467 14.41 3.26 -3.03
C THR A 467 15.35 2.34 -3.78
N GLU A 468 16.41 1.88 -3.11
CA GLU A 468 17.26 0.82 -3.62
C GLU A 468 16.56 -0.54 -3.45
N ILE A 469 16.58 -1.31 -4.53
CA ILE A 469 16.02 -2.67 -4.54
C ILE A 469 17.16 -3.64 -4.82
N ASN A 470 17.38 -4.56 -3.91
CA ASN A 470 18.43 -5.58 -4.00
C ASN A 470 17.98 -6.86 -4.75
N VAL A 471 16.95 -6.77 -5.59
CA VAL A 471 16.33 -7.93 -6.24
C VAL A 471 15.92 -7.66 -7.68
#